data_f511ddc65be58538a1b15d4c223167e1
#
_entry.id   f511ddc65be58538a1b15d4c223167e1
#
_cell.length_a   1.000
_cell.length_b   1.000
_cell.length_c   1.000
_cell.angle_alpha   90.00
_cell.angle_beta   90.00
_cell.angle_gamma   90.00
#
_symmetry.space_group_name_H-M   'P 1'
#
loop_
_entity.id
_entity.type
_entity.pdbx_description
1 polymer ?
#
loop_
_entity_poly.entity_id
_entity_poly.type
_entity_poly.pdbx_seq_one_letter_code
_entity_poly.pdbx_strand_id
1 'polypeptide(L)'
;SMERDGYEADLNRLFIMNLETGEKRFVSKEFESNVDGFLWNKDSKSIYFIGVWHGETQIYNVDLAANDKITQLTDGMYDYASLALAGDKVIALRHSMSMGDEIYAVSATRNGDAFAEAKQLTFENKQIYDQLEMGKVEARWMKTTDGKQMLTWVIYPPQFDPNKKYPTLLFC
;
A
#
# COMPACT_ATOMS: atom_id res chain seq x y z
N SER A 1 -7.43 -2.70 15.30
CA SER A 1 -7.19 -2.58 16.74
C SER A 1 -5.79 -3.06 17.07
N MET A 2 -5.09 -2.38 17.96
CA MET A 2 -3.81 -2.80 18.52
C MET A 2 -4.04 -3.84 19.63
N GLU A 3 -3.02 -4.62 19.98
CA GLU A 3 -3.08 -5.62 21.05
C GLU A 3 -3.08 -4.96 22.44
N ARG A 4 -2.27 -3.91 22.60
CA ARG A 4 -2.15 -3.11 23.83
C ARG A 4 -2.55 -1.66 23.52
N ASP A 5 -3.51 -1.14 24.26
CA ASP A 5 -3.99 0.22 24.07
C ASP A 5 -2.88 1.25 24.24
N GLY A 6 -2.68 2.11 23.24
CA GLY A 6 -1.70 3.19 23.24
C GLY A 6 -0.23 2.75 23.07
N TYR A 7 0.03 1.49 22.73
CA TYR A 7 1.37 1.02 22.45
C TYR A 7 1.68 1.09 20.95
N GLU A 8 2.33 2.13 20.51
CA GLU A 8 2.55 2.47 19.10
C GLU A 8 3.34 1.41 18.29
N ALA A 9 4.09 0.53 18.96
CA ALA A 9 4.81 -0.56 18.32
C ALA A 9 3.94 -1.77 18.00
N ASP A 10 2.68 -1.82 18.49
CA ASP A 10 1.77 -2.91 18.18
C ASP A 10 1.12 -2.69 16.81
N LEU A 11 0.96 -3.77 16.05
CA LEU A 11 0.34 -3.73 14.74
C LEU A 11 -1.17 -3.42 14.83
N ASN A 12 -1.65 -2.56 13.93
CA ASN A 12 -3.07 -2.41 13.66
C ASN A 12 -3.60 -3.66 12.95
N ARG A 13 -4.55 -4.35 13.58
CA ARG A 13 -5.09 -5.63 13.12
C ARG A 13 -6.56 -5.53 12.75
N LEU A 14 -7.00 -6.36 11.80
CA LEU A 14 -8.39 -6.43 11.35
C LEU A 14 -9.13 -7.55 12.05
N PHE A 15 -10.28 -7.20 12.65
CA PHE A 15 -11.20 -8.13 13.31
C PHE A 15 -12.60 -7.96 12.75
N ILE A 16 -13.36 -9.05 12.75
CA ILE A 16 -14.80 -9.04 12.54
C ILE A 16 -15.46 -9.38 13.88
N MET A 17 -16.49 -8.65 14.22
CA MET A 17 -17.30 -8.90 15.41
C MET A 17 -18.71 -9.28 15.01
N ASN A 18 -19.21 -10.39 15.57
CA ASN A 18 -20.64 -10.72 15.51
C ASN A 18 -21.40 -9.79 16.47
N LEU A 19 -22.33 -9.00 15.94
CA LEU A 19 -23.05 -8.00 16.74
C LEU A 19 -24.06 -8.60 17.72
N GLU A 20 -24.52 -9.82 17.49
CA GLU A 20 -25.47 -10.52 18.38
C GLU A 20 -24.75 -11.20 19.54
N THR A 21 -23.62 -11.84 19.27
CA THR A 21 -22.90 -12.64 20.28
C THR A 21 -21.74 -11.87 20.92
N GLY A 22 -21.27 -10.79 20.29
CA GLY A 22 -20.06 -10.06 20.69
C GLY A 22 -18.74 -10.80 20.37
N GLU A 23 -18.83 -11.98 19.76
CA GLU A 23 -17.65 -12.78 19.41
C GLU A 23 -16.79 -12.05 18.36
N LYS A 24 -15.49 -11.98 18.61
CA LYS A 24 -14.49 -11.38 17.70
C LYS A 24 -13.69 -12.46 16.99
N ARG A 25 -13.55 -12.35 15.67
CA ARG A 25 -12.69 -13.18 14.84
C ARG A 25 -11.57 -12.32 14.25
N PHE A 26 -10.33 -12.75 14.45
CA PHE A 26 -9.14 -12.12 13.91
C PHE A 26 -8.91 -12.60 12.48
N VAL A 27 -9.05 -11.71 11.48
CA VAL A 27 -9.03 -12.05 10.05
C VAL A 27 -7.75 -11.63 9.31
N SER A 28 -6.92 -10.76 9.90
CA SER A 28 -5.61 -10.40 9.32
C SER A 28 -4.44 -11.16 9.95
N LYS A 29 -4.65 -12.41 10.34
CA LYS A 29 -3.69 -13.23 11.10
C LYS A 29 -2.39 -13.48 10.34
N GLU A 30 -2.50 -13.72 9.04
CA GLU A 30 -1.39 -14.01 8.15
C GLU A 30 -0.71 -12.73 7.59
N PHE A 31 -1.16 -11.55 8.04
CA PHE A 31 -0.60 -10.28 7.61
C PHE A 31 0.30 -9.69 8.70
N GLU A 32 1.60 -9.65 8.43
CA GLU A 32 2.64 -9.26 9.40
C GLU A 32 2.93 -7.76 9.41
N SER A 33 1.96 -6.92 9.01
CA SER A 33 2.10 -5.47 9.00
C SER A 33 0.79 -4.77 9.40
N ASN A 34 0.79 -3.44 9.40
CA ASN A 34 -0.38 -2.63 9.75
C ASN A 34 -1.48 -2.71 8.71
N VAL A 35 -2.72 -2.78 9.18
CA VAL A 35 -3.94 -2.56 8.40
C VAL A 35 -4.43 -1.15 8.68
N ASP A 36 -4.34 -0.25 7.69
CA ASP A 36 -4.63 1.18 7.88
C ASP A 36 -6.01 1.62 7.39
N GLY A 37 -6.60 0.99 6.46
CA GLY A 37 -7.94 1.29 5.98
C GLY A 37 -8.63 0.02 5.52
N PHE A 38 -9.94 -0.07 5.63
CA PHE A 38 -10.66 -1.25 5.17
C PHE A 38 -12.04 -0.90 4.60
N LEU A 39 -12.54 -1.80 3.75
CA LEU A 39 -13.81 -1.66 3.06
C LEU A 39 -14.41 -3.04 2.83
N TRP A 40 -15.68 -3.24 3.24
CA TRP A 40 -16.42 -4.45 2.93
C TRP A 40 -16.71 -4.55 1.43
N ASN A 41 -16.52 -5.73 0.87
CA ASN A 41 -17.06 -6.04 -0.45
C ASN A 41 -18.60 -6.15 -0.37
N LYS A 42 -19.26 -5.87 -1.49
CA LYS A 42 -20.74 -5.87 -1.60
C LYS A 42 -21.39 -7.20 -1.24
N ASP A 43 -20.69 -8.30 -1.47
CA ASP A 43 -21.17 -9.65 -1.17
C ASP A 43 -21.01 -10.04 0.31
N SER A 44 -20.40 -9.18 1.13
CA SER A 44 -20.07 -9.42 2.55
C SER A 44 -19.20 -10.67 2.79
N LYS A 45 -18.51 -11.18 1.74
CA LYS A 45 -17.65 -12.38 1.81
C LYS A 45 -16.17 -12.03 1.83
N SER A 46 -15.82 -10.79 1.55
CA SER A 46 -14.44 -10.33 1.58
C SER A 46 -14.33 -8.88 2.03
N ILE A 47 -13.13 -8.50 2.45
CA ILE A 47 -12.80 -7.15 2.87
C ILE A 47 -11.56 -6.73 2.10
N TYR A 48 -11.60 -5.54 1.48
CA TYR A 48 -10.41 -4.87 0.98
C TYR A 48 -9.77 -4.06 2.09
N PHE A 49 -8.45 -4.03 2.15
CA PHE A 49 -7.75 -3.19 3.11
C PHE A 49 -6.44 -2.65 2.53
N ILE A 50 -5.98 -1.57 3.11
CA ILE A 50 -4.68 -0.99 2.84
C ILE A 50 -3.70 -1.56 3.86
N GLY A 51 -2.60 -2.11 3.37
CA GLY A 51 -1.55 -2.67 4.19
C GLY A 51 -0.19 -2.11 3.82
N VAL A 52 0.65 -1.89 4.83
CA VAL A 52 2.03 -1.42 4.64
C VAL A 52 2.92 -2.63 4.34
N TRP A 53 3.72 -2.54 3.28
CA TRP A 53 4.70 -3.55 2.94
C TRP A 53 5.93 -2.93 2.28
N HIS A 54 7.09 -3.15 2.86
CA HIS A 54 8.37 -2.63 2.34
C HIS A 54 8.40 -1.10 2.12
N GLY A 55 7.77 -0.34 3.03
CA GLY A 55 7.73 1.12 2.95
C GLY A 55 6.77 1.68 1.91
N GLU A 56 5.85 0.86 1.39
CA GLU A 56 4.77 1.22 0.47
C GLU A 56 3.43 0.79 1.05
N THR A 57 2.36 1.45 0.67
CA THR A 57 0.99 1.08 1.03
C THR A 57 0.28 0.47 -0.17
N GLN A 58 -0.09 -0.80 -0.06
CA GLN A 58 -0.72 -1.57 -1.13
C GLN A 58 -2.14 -2.01 -0.76
N ILE A 59 -2.95 -2.35 -1.76
CA ILE A 59 -4.31 -2.84 -1.57
C ILE A 59 -4.27 -4.37 -1.48
N TYR A 60 -4.94 -4.89 -0.46
CA TYR A 60 -5.11 -6.32 -0.19
C TYR A 60 -6.59 -6.67 -0.16
N ASN A 61 -6.87 -7.95 -0.38
CA ASN A 61 -8.18 -8.55 -0.14
C ASN A 61 -8.03 -9.71 0.84
N VAL A 62 -8.92 -9.80 1.82
CA VAL A 62 -9.10 -11.00 2.65
C VAL A 62 -10.42 -11.67 2.31
N ASP A 63 -10.36 -12.94 1.89
CA ASP A 63 -11.50 -13.77 1.56
C ASP A 63 -11.94 -14.55 2.80
N LEU A 64 -13.10 -14.15 3.36
CA LEU A 64 -13.65 -14.72 4.58
C LEU A 64 -14.22 -16.11 4.39
N ALA A 65 -14.59 -16.47 3.15
CA ALA A 65 -15.07 -17.80 2.80
C ALA A 65 -13.92 -18.79 2.55
N ALA A 66 -12.73 -18.28 2.19
CA ALA A 66 -11.53 -19.08 1.93
C ALA A 66 -10.57 -19.08 3.14
N ASN A 67 -11.11 -19.25 4.34
CA ASN A 67 -10.34 -19.31 5.59
C ASN A 67 -9.45 -18.09 5.83
N ASP A 68 -10.01 -16.90 5.60
CA ASP A 68 -9.33 -15.60 5.75
C ASP A 68 -8.06 -15.46 4.88
N LYS A 69 -8.06 -16.09 3.70
CA LYS A 69 -6.94 -16.00 2.76
C LYS A 69 -6.72 -14.55 2.33
N ILE A 70 -5.51 -14.06 2.56
CA ILE A 70 -5.09 -12.73 2.16
C ILE A 70 -4.42 -12.79 0.79
N THR A 71 -4.79 -11.85 -0.09
CA THR A 71 -4.22 -11.70 -1.42
C THR A 71 -3.83 -10.23 -1.63
N GLN A 72 -2.58 -9.97 -1.95
CA GLN A 72 -2.14 -8.64 -2.39
C GLN A 72 -2.67 -8.36 -3.79
N LEU A 73 -3.39 -7.26 -3.97
CA LEU A 73 -3.96 -6.88 -5.26
C LEU A 73 -3.04 -6.00 -6.08
N THR A 74 -2.36 -5.05 -5.45
CA THR A 74 -1.52 -4.06 -6.13
C THR A 74 -0.05 -4.21 -5.74
N ASP A 75 0.83 -3.71 -6.59
CA ASP A 75 2.27 -3.69 -6.41
C ASP A 75 2.90 -2.46 -7.09
N GLY A 76 4.18 -2.23 -6.85
CA GLY A 76 4.94 -1.13 -7.43
C GLY A 76 5.23 -0.02 -6.41
N MET A 77 6.11 0.89 -6.79
CA MET A 77 6.54 2.02 -5.93
C MET A 77 5.45 3.11 -5.84
N TYR A 78 4.33 2.73 -5.29
CA TYR A 78 3.15 3.58 -5.08
C TYR A 78 2.57 3.37 -3.71
N ASP A 79 1.94 4.43 -3.20
CA ASP A 79 1.15 4.39 -1.99
C ASP A 79 -0.33 4.57 -2.33
N TYR A 80 -1.14 3.63 -1.88
CA TYR A 80 -2.59 3.73 -1.98
C TYR A 80 -3.18 4.23 -0.67
N ALA A 81 -4.16 5.12 -0.79
CA ALA A 81 -4.94 5.66 0.32
C ALA A 81 -6.43 5.71 -0.03
N SER A 82 -7.27 5.73 0.97
CA SER A 82 -8.73 5.91 0.86
C SER A 82 -9.39 4.95 -0.12
N LEU A 83 -10.13 3.99 0.38
CA LEU A 83 -10.83 3.00 -0.43
C LEU A 83 -12.31 3.30 -0.59
N ALA A 84 -12.86 3.11 -1.79
CA ALA A 84 -14.29 3.09 -2.08
C ALA A 84 -14.62 1.98 -3.08
N LEU A 85 -15.88 1.57 -3.19
CA LEU A 85 -16.34 0.61 -4.21
C LEU A 85 -17.16 1.30 -5.29
N ALA A 86 -16.86 0.99 -6.56
CA ALA A 86 -17.65 1.38 -7.70
C ALA A 86 -17.81 0.17 -8.65
N GLY A 87 -18.96 -0.47 -8.59
CA GLY A 87 -19.20 -1.71 -9.35
C GLY A 87 -18.29 -2.85 -8.91
N ASP A 88 -17.48 -3.32 -9.83
CA ASP A 88 -16.44 -4.36 -9.68
C ASP A 88 -15.03 -3.77 -9.50
N LYS A 89 -14.94 -2.47 -9.22
CA LYS A 89 -13.67 -1.76 -9.03
C LYS A 89 -13.53 -1.24 -7.61
N VAL A 90 -12.31 -1.28 -7.11
CA VAL A 90 -11.88 -0.55 -5.93
C VAL A 90 -11.36 0.81 -6.41
N ILE A 91 -11.95 1.88 -5.93
CA ILE A 91 -11.49 3.24 -6.18
C ILE A 91 -10.59 3.65 -5.04
N ALA A 92 -9.41 4.18 -5.36
CA ALA A 92 -8.43 4.59 -4.36
C ALA A 92 -7.69 5.86 -4.81
N LEU A 93 -7.19 6.61 -3.86
CA LEU A 93 -6.12 7.57 -4.10
C LEU A 93 -4.81 6.82 -4.28
N ARG A 94 -3.97 7.28 -5.19
CA ARG A 94 -2.62 6.77 -5.38
C ARG A 94 -1.64 7.91 -5.57
N HIS A 95 -0.53 7.85 -4.86
CA HIS A 95 0.60 8.76 -5.02
C HIS A 95 1.93 7.99 -5.05
N SER A 96 3.01 8.70 -5.22
CA SER A 96 4.37 8.18 -5.10
C SER A 96 5.32 9.30 -4.64
N MET A 97 6.57 9.00 -4.44
CA MET A 97 7.61 10.03 -4.15
C MET A 97 7.79 11.06 -5.28
N SER A 98 7.22 10.79 -6.47
CA SER A 98 7.33 11.66 -7.65
C SER A 98 5.97 12.09 -8.21
N MET A 99 4.87 11.80 -7.54
CA MET A 99 3.52 12.08 -8.03
C MET A 99 2.59 12.32 -6.84
N GLY A 100 1.82 13.42 -6.85
CA GLY A 100 0.76 13.70 -5.88
C GLY A 100 -0.46 12.80 -6.10
N ASP A 101 -1.42 12.91 -5.18
CA ASP A 101 -2.63 12.10 -5.20
C ASP A 101 -3.43 12.28 -6.49
N GLU A 102 -3.76 11.13 -7.10
CA GLU A 102 -4.71 11.00 -8.20
C GLU A 102 -5.65 9.82 -7.92
N ILE A 103 -6.86 9.87 -8.47
CA ILE A 103 -7.84 8.80 -8.31
C ILE A 103 -7.57 7.69 -9.32
N TYR A 104 -7.57 6.46 -8.84
CA TYR A 104 -7.41 5.25 -9.63
C TYR A 104 -8.58 4.29 -9.44
N ALA A 105 -8.97 3.61 -10.52
CA ALA A 105 -9.83 2.44 -10.48
C ALA A 105 -8.95 1.18 -10.56
N VAL A 106 -8.99 0.38 -9.51
CA VAL A 106 -8.24 -0.88 -9.39
C VAL A 106 -9.20 -2.05 -9.55
N SER A 107 -8.83 -3.06 -10.32
CA SER A 107 -9.62 -4.28 -10.42
C SER A 107 -9.76 -4.96 -9.05
N ALA A 108 -10.98 -5.36 -8.71
CA ALA A 108 -11.29 -5.98 -7.41
C ALA A 108 -10.67 -7.37 -7.22
N THR A 109 -10.14 -7.95 -8.30
CA THR A 109 -9.52 -9.27 -8.33
C THR A 109 -8.26 -9.26 -9.18
N ARG A 110 -7.35 -10.21 -8.91
CA ARG A 110 -6.19 -10.50 -9.76
C ARG A 110 -6.61 -11.39 -10.93
N ASN A 111 -5.85 -11.32 -12.01
CA ASN A 111 -5.96 -12.25 -13.12
C ASN A 111 -4.81 -13.27 -13.05
N GLY A 112 -5.04 -14.42 -12.42
CA GLY A 112 -3.99 -15.37 -12.11
C GLY A 112 -2.93 -14.77 -11.18
N ASP A 113 -1.67 -14.88 -11.57
CA ASP A 113 -0.54 -14.35 -10.79
C ASP A 113 -0.26 -12.85 -11.03
N ALA A 114 -0.88 -12.26 -12.07
CA ALA A 114 -0.73 -10.83 -12.36
C ALA A 114 -1.44 -9.97 -11.31
N PHE A 115 -0.81 -8.87 -10.91
CA PHE A 115 -1.44 -7.88 -10.04
C PHE A 115 -2.65 -7.23 -10.72
N ALA A 116 -3.57 -6.69 -9.91
CA ALA A 116 -4.78 -6.06 -10.41
C ALA A 116 -4.44 -4.83 -11.28
N GLU A 117 -5.13 -4.70 -12.40
CA GLU A 117 -4.99 -3.52 -13.25
C GLU A 117 -5.46 -2.26 -12.50
N ALA A 118 -4.65 -1.21 -12.55
CA ALA A 118 -4.95 0.08 -11.97
C ALA A 118 -4.99 1.15 -13.06
N LYS A 119 -6.18 1.71 -13.31
CA LYS A 119 -6.42 2.75 -14.32
C LYS A 119 -6.56 4.10 -13.65
N GLN A 120 -5.76 5.07 -14.04
CA GLN A 120 -5.88 6.48 -13.58
C GLN A 120 -7.17 7.10 -14.12
N LEU A 121 -7.90 7.82 -13.24
CA LEU A 121 -9.16 8.48 -13.56
C LEU A 121 -9.05 10.01 -13.54
N THR A 122 -8.17 10.58 -12.73
CA THR A 122 -7.94 12.02 -12.63
C THR A 122 -6.53 12.39 -13.05
N PHE A 123 -6.34 13.63 -13.47
CA PHE A 123 -5.07 14.16 -13.98
C PHE A 123 -4.88 15.61 -13.50
N GLU A 124 -5.26 15.88 -12.24
CA GLU A 124 -5.29 17.23 -11.67
C GLU A 124 -3.89 17.85 -11.60
N ASN A 125 -2.89 17.03 -11.33
CA ASN A 125 -1.50 17.48 -11.20
C ASN A 125 -0.73 17.49 -12.53
N LYS A 126 -1.34 17.01 -13.63
CA LYS A 126 -0.64 16.81 -14.91
C LYS A 126 0.03 18.07 -15.44
N GLN A 127 -0.66 19.22 -15.39
CA GLN A 127 -0.12 20.49 -15.90
C GLN A 127 1.17 20.92 -15.18
N ILE A 128 1.29 20.60 -13.91
CA ILE A 128 2.49 20.90 -13.10
C ILE A 128 3.59 19.90 -13.46
N TYR A 129 3.30 18.60 -13.41
CA TYR A 129 4.29 17.57 -13.66
C TYR A 129 4.85 17.55 -15.08
N ASP A 130 4.06 17.95 -16.08
CA ASP A 130 4.53 18.09 -17.47
C ASP A 130 5.63 19.16 -17.63
N GLN A 131 5.77 20.06 -16.65
CA GLN A 131 6.79 21.12 -16.64
C GLN A 131 7.99 20.79 -15.74
N LEU A 132 7.94 19.68 -15.02
CA LEU A 132 8.97 19.26 -14.06
C LEU A 132 9.73 18.05 -14.58
N GLU A 133 11.03 18.06 -14.42
CA GLU A 133 11.86 16.89 -14.58
C GLU A 133 12.08 16.24 -13.21
N MET A 134 11.42 15.12 -12.96
CA MET A 134 11.52 14.41 -11.69
C MET A 134 12.74 13.49 -11.68
N GLY A 135 13.41 13.42 -10.53
CA GLY A 135 14.51 12.51 -10.32
C GLY A 135 14.06 11.05 -10.22
N LYS A 136 14.93 10.12 -10.55
CA LYS A 136 14.69 8.69 -10.37
C LYS A 136 14.61 8.36 -8.88
N VAL A 137 13.64 7.53 -8.51
CA VAL A 137 13.57 6.90 -7.19
C VAL A 137 13.97 5.44 -7.32
N GLU A 138 14.76 4.94 -6.37
CA GLU A 138 15.27 3.56 -6.39
C GLU A 138 15.21 2.96 -5.00
N ALA A 139 14.61 1.78 -4.89
CA ALA A 139 14.65 0.95 -3.69
C ALA A 139 15.98 0.18 -3.64
N ARG A 140 16.70 0.24 -2.52
CA ARG A 140 17.94 -0.49 -2.30
C ARG A 140 17.90 -1.28 -1.02
N TRP A 141 18.17 -2.57 -1.12
CA TRP A 141 18.38 -3.43 0.02
C TRP A 141 19.85 -3.46 0.40
N MET A 142 20.14 -3.05 1.62
CA MET A 142 21.50 -3.01 2.15
C MET A 142 21.63 -3.94 3.36
N LYS A 143 22.75 -4.65 3.42
CA LYS A 143 23.05 -5.48 4.58
C LYS A 143 23.54 -4.61 5.73
N THR A 144 22.90 -4.76 6.88
CA THR A 144 23.28 -4.06 8.12
C THR A 144 24.45 -4.77 8.84
N THR A 145 25.05 -4.11 9.84
CA THR A 145 26.17 -4.66 10.60
C THR A 145 25.82 -5.92 11.38
N ASP A 146 24.54 -6.09 11.76
CA ASP A 146 24.00 -7.29 12.41
C ASP A 146 23.51 -8.37 11.42
N GLY A 147 23.76 -8.15 10.13
CA GLY A 147 23.48 -9.12 9.06
C GLY A 147 22.06 -9.12 8.50
N LYS A 148 21.20 -8.24 8.98
CA LYS A 148 19.83 -8.07 8.44
C LYS A 148 19.82 -7.30 7.13
N GLN A 149 18.66 -7.27 6.47
CA GLN A 149 18.42 -6.47 5.29
C GLN A 149 17.66 -5.20 5.67
N MET A 150 18.15 -4.06 5.25
CA MET A 150 17.53 -2.76 5.44
C MET A 150 17.12 -2.20 4.08
N LEU A 151 15.84 -1.87 3.94
CA LEU A 151 15.36 -1.14 2.76
C LEU A 151 15.71 0.33 2.90
N THR A 152 16.27 0.90 1.83
CA THR A 152 16.62 2.31 1.73
C THR A 152 16.08 2.86 0.41
N TRP A 153 15.44 4.00 0.45
CA TRP A 153 15.01 4.72 -0.73
C TRP A 153 16.06 5.76 -1.12
N VAL A 154 16.45 5.76 -2.37
CA VAL A 154 17.38 6.74 -2.93
C VAL A 154 16.65 7.58 -3.97
N ILE A 155 16.56 8.88 -3.72
CA ILE A 155 15.99 9.86 -4.64
C ILE A 155 17.15 10.60 -5.30
N TYR A 156 17.33 10.41 -6.59
CA TYR A 156 18.37 11.08 -7.37
C TYR A 156 17.92 12.48 -7.80
N PRO A 157 18.83 13.43 -7.95
CA PRO A 157 18.49 14.69 -8.59
C PRO A 157 18.10 14.46 -10.07
N PRO A 158 17.32 15.37 -10.68
CA PRO A 158 17.12 15.37 -12.11
C PRO A 158 18.46 15.37 -12.87
N GLN A 159 18.50 14.69 -14.02
CA GLN A 159 19.72 14.58 -14.85
C GLN A 159 20.94 14.05 -14.09
N PHE A 160 20.73 13.10 -13.18
CA PHE A 160 21.79 12.50 -12.39
C PHE A 160 22.91 11.92 -13.26
N ASP A 161 24.15 12.36 -12.98
CA ASP A 161 25.37 11.84 -13.62
C ASP A 161 26.17 11.02 -12.59
N PRO A 162 26.34 9.70 -12.78
CA PRO A 162 27.04 8.84 -11.81
C PRO A 162 28.54 9.18 -11.67
N ASN A 163 29.12 9.99 -12.57
CA ASN A 163 30.50 10.43 -12.49
C ASN A 163 30.69 11.72 -11.69
N LYS A 164 29.60 12.32 -11.23
CA LYS A 164 29.62 13.53 -10.40
C LYS A 164 29.33 13.21 -8.94
N LYS A 165 29.83 14.06 -8.05
CA LYS A 165 29.50 14.04 -6.61
C LYS A 165 28.39 15.03 -6.34
N TYR A 166 27.43 14.63 -5.51
CA TYR A 166 26.28 15.43 -5.11
C TYR A 166 26.23 15.56 -3.60
N PRO A 167 25.80 16.72 -3.05
CA PRO A 167 25.44 16.79 -1.65
C PRO A 167 24.27 15.83 -1.38
N THR A 168 24.34 15.11 -0.26
CA THR A 168 23.34 14.09 0.07
C THR A 168 22.70 14.42 1.42
N LEU A 169 21.39 14.32 1.49
CA LEU A 169 20.62 14.39 2.72
C LEU A 169 20.24 12.98 3.14
N LEU A 170 20.48 12.65 4.40
CA LEU A 170 19.98 11.44 5.03
C LEU A 170 18.77 11.80 5.88
N PHE A 171 17.66 11.10 5.64
CA PHE A 171 16.44 11.17 6.45
C PHE A 171 16.19 9.80 7.09
N CYS A 172 16.01 9.77 8.42
CA CYS A 172 15.74 8.56 9.22
C CYS A 172 14.49 8.73 10.06
#